data_21ecdfffff4b6f5f690c38737b756921
#
_entry.id   21ecdfffff4b6f5f690c38737b756921
#
_cell.length_a   1.000
_cell.length_b   1.000
_cell.length_c   1.000
_cell.angle_alpha   90.00
_cell.angle_beta   90.00
_cell.angle_gamma   90.00
#
_symmetry.space_group_name_H-M   'P 1'
#
loop_
_entity.id
_entity.type
_entity.pdbx_description
1 polymer ?
#
loop_
_entity_poly.entity_id
_entity_poly.type
_entity_poly.pdbx_seq_one_letter_code
_entity_poly.pdbx_strand_id
1 'polypeptide(L)'
;MKLPVIKHLTQFIEENDEDFVVETIETLENLTELPSLKDEELDVIGELISNMYGALEVNKIIKEGTPKKEALNAFMSRVLGAIDK
;
A
#
# COMPACT_ATOMS: atom_id res chain seq x y z
N MET A 1 5.42 -5.05 -4.35
CA MET A 1 4.63 -3.81 -4.53
C MET A 1 4.54 -3.46 -6.00
N LYS A 2 3.36 -3.04 -6.43
CA LYS A 2 3.15 -2.69 -7.83
C LYS A 2 2.72 -1.23 -7.93
N LEU A 3 3.48 -0.44 -8.66
CA LEU A 3 3.21 0.98 -8.84
C LEU A 3 1.78 1.28 -9.32
N PRO A 4 1.24 0.57 -10.33
CA PRO A 4 -0.14 0.85 -10.76
C PRO A 4 -1.17 0.66 -9.65
N VAL A 5 -0.97 -0.32 -8.78
CA VAL A 5 -1.88 -0.58 -7.66
C VAL A 5 -1.76 0.53 -6.63
N ILE A 6 -0.53 0.90 -6.28
CA ILE A 6 -0.28 1.98 -5.31
C ILE A 6 -0.85 3.30 -5.83
N LYS A 7 -0.65 3.59 -7.11
CA LYS A 7 -1.18 4.80 -7.74
C LYS A 7 -2.70 4.84 -7.68
N HIS A 8 -3.34 3.73 -7.99
CA HIS A 8 -4.80 3.63 -7.95
C HIS A 8 -5.33 3.83 -6.52
N LEU A 9 -4.70 3.17 -5.56
CA LEU A 9 -5.09 3.29 -4.15
C LEU A 9 -4.88 4.72 -3.63
N THR A 10 -3.81 5.37 -4.04
CA THR A 10 -3.54 6.76 -3.66
C THR A 10 -4.68 7.66 -4.16
N GLN A 11 -5.13 7.43 -5.40
CA GLN A 11 -6.24 8.18 -5.95
C GLN A 11 -7.54 7.91 -5.17
N PHE A 12 -7.77 6.66 -4.79
CA PHE A 12 -8.93 6.29 -3.98
C PHE A 12 -8.93 7.05 -2.65
N ILE A 13 -7.76 7.13 -2.00
CA ILE A 13 -7.61 7.86 -0.74
C ILE A 13 -7.92 9.33 -0.92
N GLU A 14 -7.46 9.93 -2.03
CA GLU A 14 -7.72 11.34 -2.32
C GLU A 14 -9.22 11.63 -2.52
N GLU A 15 -9.93 10.69 -3.11
CA GLU A 15 -11.37 10.84 -3.40
C GLU A 15 -12.26 10.44 -2.23
N ASN A 16 -11.71 9.74 -1.26
CA ASN A 16 -12.46 9.24 -0.11
C ASN A 16 -11.69 9.58 1.16
N ASP A 17 -11.57 8.61 2.07
CA ASP A 17 -10.87 8.79 3.32
C ASP A 17 -9.83 7.67 3.45
N GLU A 18 -8.64 8.01 3.96
CA GLU A 18 -7.60 7.01 4.18
C GLU A 18 -8.03 5.93 5.17
N ASP A 19 -9.02 6.23 6.02
CA ASP A 19 -9.53 5.26 6.99
C ASP A 19 -10.07 4.01 6.33
N PHE A 20 -10.61 4.11 5.11
CA PHE A 20 -11.05 2.93 4.37
C PHE A 20 -9.90 1.96 4.17
N VAL A 21 -8.73 2.47 3.84
CA VAL A 21 -7.55 1.65 3.60
C VAL A 21 -7.00 1.12 4.93
N VAL A 22 -6.92 1.96 5.96
CA VAL A 22 -6.44 1.56 7.28
C VAL A 22 -7.29 0.42 7.83
N GLU A 23 -8.61 0.55 7.79
CA GLU A 23 -9.51 -0.47 8.29
C GLU A 23 -9.46 -1.74 7.46
N THR A 24 -9.28 -1.62 6.15
CA THR A 24 -9.12 -2.77 5.26
C THR A 24 -7.85 -3.54 5.60
N ILE A 25 -6.76 -2.85 5.85
CA ILE A 25 -5.50 -3.48 6.27
C ILE A 25 -5.73 -4.26 7.56
N GLU A 26 -6.36 -3.66 8.55
CA GLU A 26 -6.62 -4.32 9.82
C GLU A 26 -7.45 -5.59 9.63
N THR A 27 -8.48 -5.52 8.80
CA THR A 27 -9.32 -6.67 8.50
C THR A 27 -8.53 -7.78 7.81
N LEU A 28 -7.73 -7.41 6.81
CA LEU A 28 -6.93 -8.39 6.07
C LEU A 28 -5.85 -9.01 6.95
N GLU A 29 -5.23 -8.22 7.83
CA GLU A 29 -4.22 -8.74 8.75
C GLU A 29 -4.85 -9.77 9.70
N ASN A 30 -6.03 -9.49 10.20
CA ASN A 30 -6.75 -10.44 11.05
C ASN A 30 -7.07 -11.73 10.29
N LEU A 31 -7.46 -11.58 9.03
CA LEU A 31 -7.80 -12.74 8.19
C LEU A 31 -6.61 -13.69 8.01
N THR A 32 -5.40 -13.16 8.00
CA THR A 32 -4.19 -14.01 7.85
C THR A 32 -3.99 -14.96 9.02
N GLU A 33 -4.70 -14.77 10.12
CA GLU A 33 -4.60 -15.65 11.28
C GLU A 33 -5.46 -16.91 11.13
N LEU A 34 -6.29 -16.98 10.10
CA LEU A 34 -7.14 -18.15 9.85
C LEU A 34 -6.29 -19.33 9.38
N PRO A 35 -6.26 -20.46 10.14
CA PRO A 35 -5.34 -21.56 9.83
C PRO A 35 -5.64 -22.31 8.54
N SER A 36 -6.86 -22.20 8.02
CA SER A 36 -7.26 -22.93 6.82
C SER A 36 -6.90 -22.24 5.52
N LEU A 37 -6.30 -21.05 5.58
CA LEU A 37 -5.86 -20.35 4.37
C LEU A 37 -4.66 -21.06 3.76
N LYS A 38 -4.68 -21.16 2.43
CA LYS A 38 -3.56 -21.75 1.68
C LYS A 38 -2.47 -20.71 1.48
N ASP A 39 -1.25 -21.18 1.23
CA ASP A 39 -0.10 -20.31 1.04
C ASP A 39 -0.34 -19.29 -0.10
N GLU A 40 -0.95 -19.72 -1.20
CA GLU A 40 -1.24 -18.82 -2.31
C GLU A 40 -2.21 -17.71 -1.90
N GLU A 41 -3.18 -18.05 -1.05
CA GLU A 41 -4.15 -17.06 -0.55
C GLU A 41 -3.46 -16.07 0.38
N LEU A 42 -2.58 -16.55 1.25
CA LEU A 42 -1.80 -15.69 2.13
C LEU A 42 -0.88 -14.76 1.34
N ASP A 43 -0.29 -15.26 0.26
CA ASP A 43 0.57 -14.46 -0.60
C ASP A 43 -0.20 -13.30 -1.23
N VAL A 44 -1.41 -13.57 -1.72
CA VAL A 44 -2.25 -12.53 -2.32
C VAL A 44 -2.65 -11.48 -1.28
N ILE A 45 -3.07 -11.94 -0.11
CA ILE A 45 -3.45 -11.03 0.98
C ILE A 45 -2.26 -10.17 1.39
N GLY A 46 -1.08 -10.78 1.54
CA GLY A 46 0.13 -10.07 1.87
C GLY A 46 0.51 -9.01 0.83
N GLU A 47 0.35 -9.35 -0.45
CA GLU A 47 0.60 -8.41 -1.54
C GLU A 47 -0.34 -7.22 -1.47
N LEU A 48 -1.63 -7.47 -1.22
CA LEU A 48 -2.62 -6.40 -1.08
C LEU A 48 -2.29 -5.48 0.09
N ILE A 49 -1.98 -6.06 1.24
CA ILE A 49 -1.60 -5.30 2.44
C ILE A 49 -0.38 -4.43 2.14
N SER A 50 0.63 -5.00 1.50
CA SER A 50 1.86 -4.30 1.17
C SER A 50 1.58 -3.08 0.27
N ASN A 51 0.75 -3.25 -0.77
CA ASN A 51 0.38 -2.15 -1.65
C ASN A 51 -0.43 -1.07 -0.91
N MET A 52 -1.29 -1.48 0.01
CA MET A 52 -2.08 -0.54 0.81
C MET A 52 -1.20 0.29 1.74
N TYR A 53 -0.23 -0.33 2.40
CA TYR A 53 0.74 0.41 3.22
C TYR A 53 1.54 1.39 2.35
N GLY A 54 1.93 0.95 1.14
CA GLY A 54 2.61 1.83 0.20
C GLY A 54 1.80 3.06 -0.15
N ALA A 55 0.50 2.86 -0.40
CA ALA A 55 -0.40 3.97 -0.74
C ALA A 55 -0.56 4.94 0.44
N LEU A 56 -0.64 4.43 1.66
CA LEU A 56 -0.72 5.28 2.85
C LEU A 56 0.56 6.11 3.01
N GLU A 57 1.71 5.50 2.76
CA GLU A 57 2.98 6.20 2.85
C GLU A 57 3.09 7.30 1.81
N VAL A 58 2.69 7.01 0.56
CA VAL A 58 2.67 8.01 -0.51
C VAL A 58 1.72 9.16 -0.14
N ASN A 59 0.54 8.83 0.38
CA ASN A 59 -0.42 9.83 0.79
C ASN A 59 0.15 10.75 1.87
N LYS A 60 0.92 10.20 2.81
CA LYS A 60 1.58 10.97 3.86
C LYS A 60 2.57 11.96 3.25
N ILE A 61 3.36 11.50 2.28
CA ILE A 61 4.34 12.35 1.59
C ILE A 61 3.63 13.50 0.86
N ILE A 62 2.49 13.20 0.23
CA ILE A 62 1.69 14.22 -0.46
C ILE A 62 1.18 15.26 0.54
N LYS A 63 0.68 14.82 1.70
CA LYS A 63 0.18 15.72 2.73
C LYS A 63 1.27 16.62 3.30
N GLU A 64 2.51 16.19 3.23
CA GLU A 64 3.66 16.98 3.67
C GLU A 64 4.06 18.04 2.64
N GLY A 65 3.40 18.09 1.50
CA GLY A 65 3.59 19.13 0.50
C GLY A 65 4.25 18.68 -0.80
N THR A 66 4.58 17.40 -0.92
CA THR A 66 5.21 16.90 -2.14
C THR A 66 4.16 16.61 -3.21
N PRO A 67 4.35 17.07 -4.45
CA PRO A 67 3.41 16.76 -5.54
C PRO A 67 3.27 15.25 -5.73
N LYS A 68 2.08 14.82 -6.10
CA LYS A 68 1.72 13.40 -6.22
C LYS A 68 2.72 12.59 -7.05
N LYS A 69 3.09 13.09 -8.23
CA LYS A 69 4.03 12.38 -9.09
C LYS A 69 5.39 12.18 -8.43
N GLU A 70 5.87 13.24 -7.77
CA GLU A 70 7.15 13.18 -7.08
C GLU A 70 7.09 12.27 -5.86
N ALA A 71 5.97 12.28 -5.14
CA ALA A 71 5.76 11.40 -3.99
C ALA A 71 5.80 9.94 -4.41
N LEU A 72 5.11 9.59 -5.50
CA LEU A 72 5.11 8.24 -6.03
C LEU A 72 6.51 7.82 -6.45
N ASN A 73 7.22 8.68 -7.18
CA ASN A 73 8.57 8.39 -7.64
C ASN A 73 9.55 8.24 -6.48
N ALA A 74 9.46 9.11 -5.49
CA ALA A 74 10.34 9.07 -4.31
C ALA A 74 10.11 7.77 -3.53
N PHE A 75 8.86 7.38 -3.35
CA PHE A 75 8.52 6.15 -2.65
C PHE A 75 9.05 4.92 -3.39
N MET A 76 8.79 4.84 -4.68
CA MET A 76 9.23 3.68 -5.48
C MET A 76 10.75 3.61 -5.57
N SER A 77 11.42 4.75 -5.68
CA SER A 77 12.87 4.81 -5.71
C SER A 77 13.48 4.29 -4.39
N ARG A 78 12.89 4.68 -3.27
CA ARG A 78 13.34 4.22 -1.96
C ARG A 78 13.17 2.71 -1.81
N VAL A 79 12.02 2.18 -2.24
CA VAL A 79 11.73 0.76 -2.14
C VAL A 79 12.65 -0.04 -3.06
N LEU A 80 12.83 0.40 -4.31
CA LEU A 80 13.73 -0.27 -5.26
C LEU A 80 15.18 -0.16 -4.82
N GLY A 81 15.57 0.98 -4.30
CA GLY A 81 16.93 1.17 -3.78
C GLY A 81 17.23 0.23 -2.62
N ALA A 82 16.24 -0.04 -1.77
CA ALA A 82 16.41 -0.98 -0.67
C ALA A 82 16.55 -2.41 -1.19
N ILE A 83 15.88 -2.74 -2.29
CA ILE A 83 15.95 -4.08 -2.90
C ILE A 83 17.29 -4.29 -3.61
N ASP A 84 17.79 -3.26 -4.26
CA ASP A 84 19.02 -3.34 -5.05
C ASP A 84 20.27 -3.49 -4.18
N LYS A 85 20.15 -3.28 -2.91
CA LYS A 85 21.25 -3.45 -1.97
C LYS A 85 21.21 -4.80 -1.29
#